data_f4dfe2d7c845de3502658f5d29438fd1
#
_entry.id   f4dfe2d7c845de3502658f5d29438fd1
#
_cell.length_a   1.000
_cell.length_b   1.000
_cell.length_c   1.000
_cell.angle_alpha   90.00
_cell.angle_beta   90.00
_cell.angle_gamma   90.00
#
_symmetry.space_group_name_H-M   'P 1'
#
loop_
_entity.id
_entity.type
_entity.pdbx_description
1 polymer ?
#
loop_
_entity_poly.entity_id
_entity_poly.type
_entity_poly.pdbx_seq_one_letter_code
_entity_poly.pdbx_strand_id
1 'polypeptide(L)'
;MKSQAILFAAILAAGVAYAADDYEVKIKERTHACKSPEETYRFWSLARRDKDAAAKYSNEKGCLMIPAGYVVALVERDPVAKINGIRMKGDQTVYYVPASDAN
;
A
#
# COMPACT_ATOMS: atom_id res chain seq x y z
N MET A 1 5.07 -24.77 -30.96
CA MET A 1 4.98 -24.14 -30.81
C MET A 1 4.15 -23.30 -30.71
N LYS A 2 3.49 -22.85 -31.07
CA LYS A 2 2.61 -22.05 -31.00
C LYS A 2 1.90 -22.10 -29.83
N SER A 3 1.72 -22.98 -29.27
CA SER A 3 0.90 -23.09 -28.17
C SER A 3 1.38 -22.24 -27.09
N GLN A 4 2.61 -22.03 -27.02
CA GLN A 4 3.05 -21.29 -25.97
C GLN A 4 2.54 -19.93 -26.01
N ALA A 5 2.23 -19.50 -27.10
CA ALA A 5 1.74 -18.16 -27.19
C ALA A 5 0.48 -18.13 -26.42
N ILE A 6 -0.20 -19.16 -26.49
CA ILE A 6 -1.43 -19.17 -25.85
C ILE A 6 -1.23 -19.05 -24.43
N LEU A 7 -0.26 -19.75 -23.97
CA LEU A 7 -0.06 -19.70 -22.61
C LEU A 7 0.13 -18.35 -22.17
N PHE A 8 0.84 -17.60 -22.96
CA PHE A 8 1.06 -16.38 -22.63
C PHE A 8 -0.14 -15.60 -22.46
N ALA A 9 -1.09 -15.74 -23.27
CA ALA A 9 -2.25 -14.98 -23.20
C ALA A 9 -2.90 -15.29 -21.88
N ALA A 10 -2.82 -16.49 -21.53
CA ALA A 10 -3.46 -16.89 -20.31
C ALA A 10 -2.84 -16.16 -19.18
N ILE A 11 -1.60 -16.00 -19.25
CA ILE A 11 -0.94 -15.36 -18.20
C ILE A 11 -1.36 -13.98 -18.11
N LEU A 12 -1.58 -13.36 -19.21
CA LEU A 12 -1.98 -12.03 -19.18
C LEU A 12 -3.31 -11.95 -18.53
N ALA A 13 -4.13 -12.88 -18.81
CA ALA A 13 -5.45 -12.87 -18.26
C ALA A 13 -5.30 -12.95 -16.77
N ALA A 14 -4.32 -13.66 -16.34
CA ALA A 14 -4.14 -13.82 -14.94
C ALA A 14 -3.78 -12.46 -14.36
N GLY A 15 -3.06 -11.70 -15.08
CA GLY A 15 -2.69 -10.40 -14.61
C GLY A 15 -3.92 -9.55 -14.43
N VAL A 16 -4.85 -9.74 -15.31
CA VAL A 16 -6.05 -8.96 -15.23
C VAL A 16 -6.83 -9.42 -14.02
N ALA A 17 -6.89 -10.72 -13.83
CA ALA A 17 -7.65 -11.25 -12.74
C ALA A 17 -7.06 -10.76 -11.45
N TYR A 18 -5.79 -10.62 -11.42
CA TYR A 18 -5.12 -10.18 -10.26
C TYR A 18 -5.58 -8.78 -9.96
N ALA A 19 -5.66 -7.95 -10.93
CA ALA A 19 -6.06 -6.59 -10.72
C ALA A 19 -7.50 -6.57 -10.21
N ALA A 20 -8.27 -7.52 -10.61
CA ALA A 20 -9.64 -7.55 -10.21
C ALA A 20 -9.82 -7.88 -8.74
N ASP A 21 -8.78 -8.38 -8.11
CA ASP A 21 -8.90 -8.72 -6.71
C ASP A 21 -8.64 -7.51 -5.85
N ASP A 22 -8.19 -6.42 -6.41
CA ASP A 22 -7.93 -5.24 -5.63
C ASP A 22 -9.24 -4.51 -5.40
N TYR A 23 -9.44 -3.97 -4.23
CA TYR A 23 -10.59 -3.21 -3.96
C TYR A 23 -10.24 -1.78 -3.83
N GLU A 24 -11.10 -0.89 -4.17
CA GLU A 24 -10.91 0.52 -3.93
C GLU A 24 -11.42 0.84 -2.53
N VAL A 25 -10.64 1.52 -1.75
CA VAL A 25 -11.06 1.97 -0.44
C VAL A 25 -10.66 3.43 -0.26
N LYS A 26 -11.35 4.14 0.61
CA LYS A 26 -11.00 5.51 0.90
C LYS A 26 -10.18 5.53 2.15
N ILE A 27 -9.16 6.37 2.18
CA ILE A 27 -8.37 6.58 3.38
C ILE A 27 -9.28 7.29 4.39
N LYS A 28 -9.43 6.73 5.55
CA LYS A 28 -10.35 7.25 6.56
C LYS A 28 -9.82 8.46 7.28
N GLU A 29 -8.56 8.48 7.59
CA GLU A 29 -7.94 9.61 8.23
C GLU A 29 -6.59 9.82 7.61
N ARG A 30 -6.12 11.05 7.56
CA ARG A 30 -4.82 11.36 7.00
C ARG A 30 -3.80 10.39 7.58
N THR A 31 -2.99 9.78 6.76
CA THR A 31 -2.07 8.75 7.18
C THR A 31 -0.74 8.89 6.48
N HIS A 32 0.25 8.16 6.95
CA HIS A 32 1.54 8.07 6.29
C HIS A 32 1.74 6.63 5.88
N ALA A 33 2.22 6.44 4.67
CA ALA A 33 2.41 5.12 4.10
C ALA A 33 3.86 4.97 3.69
N CYS A 34 4.50 3.93 4.16
CA CYS A 34 5.89 3.66 3.83
C CYS A 34 5.98 2.44 2.95
N LYS A 35 7.15 2.16 2.42
CA LYS A 35 7.32 1.11 1.42
C LYS A 35 7.49 -0.29 1.99
N SER A 36 7.55 -0.42 3.29
CA SER A 36 7.55 -1.74 3.93
C SER A 36 6.76 -1.66 5.21
N PRO A 37 6.23 -2.79 5.68
CA PRO A 37 5.52 -2.81 6.94
C PRO A 37 6.38 -2.33 8.11
N GLU A 38 7.66 -2.69 8.11
CA GLU A 38 8.57 -2.30 9.16
C GLU A 38 8.75 -0.80 9.19
N GLU A 39 8.88 -0.18 8.03
CA GLU A 39 9.07 1.25 7.96
C GLU A 39 7.82 1.98 8.44
N THR A 40 6.65 1.47 8.09
CA THR A 40 5.40 2.06 8.52
C THR A 40 5.29 1.97 10.04
N TYR A 41 5.62 0.84 10.59
CA TYR A 41 5.55 0.63 12.01
C TYR A 41 6.53 1.57 12.70
N ARG A 42 7.73 1.71 12.17
CA ARG A 42 8.74 2.56 12.75
C ARG A 42 8.29 4.03 12.69
N PHE A 43 7.71 4.46 11.59
CA PHE A 43 7.24 5.80 11.46
C PHE A 43 6.23 6.11 12.55
N TRP A 44 5.23 5.24 12.72
CA TRP A 44 4.18 5.49 13.68
C TRP A 44 4.68 5.40 15.12
N SER A 45 5.67 4.57 15.36
CA SER A 45 6.26 4.47 16.67
C SER A 45 7.01 5.76 17.01
N LEU A 46 7.69 6.34 16.03
CA LEU A 46 8.37 7.61 16.23
C LEU A 46 7.35 8.73 16.40
N ALA A 47 6.29 8.72 15.61
CA ALA A 47 5.30 9.79 15.64
C ALA A 47 4.65 9.93 17.03
N ARG A 48 4.57 8.84 17.75
CA ARG A 48 3.98 8.89 19.08
C ARG A 48 4.92 9.52 20.10
N ARG A 49 6.19 9.60 19.80
CA ARG A 49 7.17 10.12 20.75
C ARG A 49 7.81 11.41 20.30
N ASP A 50 8.06 11.56 19.03
CA ASP A 50 8.80 12.70 18.52
C ASP A 50 8.38 12.96 17.08
N LYS A 51 7.49 13.93 16.90
CA LYS A 51 6.96 14.23 15.57
C LYS A 51 8.02 14.68 14.59
N ASP A 52 9.04 15.39 15.07
CA ASP A 52 10.09 15.89 14.19
C ASP A 52 10.94 14.71 13.69
N ALA A 53 11.22 13.76 14.56
CA ALA A 53 11.99 12.59 14.17
C ALA A 53 11.18 11.76 13.18
N ALA A 54 9.87 11.68 13.37
CA ALA A 54 9.01 10.94 12.46
C ALA A 54 9.00 11.60 11.08
N ALA A 55 8.91 12.92 11.02
CA ALA A 55 8.91 13.64 9.75
C ALA A 55 10.24 13.41 9.01
N LYS A 56 11.34 13.42 9.72
CA LYS A 56 12.62 13.22 9.11
C LYS A 56 12.71 11.79 8.59
N TYR A 57 12.25 10.83 9.36
CA TYR A 57 12.27 9.43 8.97
C TYR A 57 11.43 9.26 7.71
N SER A 58 10.24 9.85 7.68
CA SER A 58 9.34 9.78 6.54
C SER A 58 10.03 10.29 5.28
N ASN A 59 10.73 11.41 5.37
CA ASN A 59 11.39 11.98 4.23
C ASN A 59 12.55 11.09 3.79
N GLU A 60 13.32 10.56 4.70
CA GLU A 60 14.45 9.72 4.39
C GLU A 60 14.04 8.39 3.76
N LYS A 61 12.92 7.85 4.19
CA LYS A 61 12.48 6.56 3.70
C LYS A 61 11.49 6.65 2.53
N GLY A 62 11.16 7.85 2.13
CA GLY A 62 10.25 8.02 1.01
C GLY A 62 8.82 7.63 1.33
N CYS A 63 8.41 7.82 2.58
CA CYS A 63 7.03 7.58 2.95
C CYS A 63 6.17 8.72 2.41
N LEU A 64 4.90 8.44 2.16
CA LEU A 64 3.99 9.43 1.62
C LEU A 64 2.92 9.77 2.63
N MET A 65 2.52 11.02 2.67
CA MET A 65 1.38 11.42 3.47
C MET A 65 0.17 11.37 2.56
N ILE A 66 -0.86 10.68 2.97
CA ILE A 66 -2.07 10.51 2.16
C ILE A 66 -3.24 11.15 2.90
N PRO A 67 -3.94 12.09 2.27
CA PRO A 67 -5.03 12.77 2.95
C PRO A 67 -6.27 11.90 3.09
N ALA A 68 -7.10 12.23 4.04
CA ALA A 68 -8.36 11.53 4.23
C ALA A 68 -9.22 11.69 2.98
N GLY A 69 -9.94 10.67 2.65
CA GLY A 69 -10.82 10.69 1.50
C GLY A 69 -10.18 10.25 0.19
N TYR A 70 -8.84 10.12 0.18
CA TYR A 70 -8.16 9.73 -1.04
C TYR A 70 -8.49 8.27 -1.33
N VAL A 71 -8.71 7.92 -2.59
CA VAL A 71 -9.08 6.57 -2.96
C VAL A 71 -7.84 5.80 -3.40
N VAL A 72 -7.61 4.65 -2.83
CA VAL A 72 -6.47 3.80 -3.14
C VAL A 72 -6.94 2.37 -3.38
N ALA A 73 -6.10 1.55 -3.97
CA ALA A 73 -6.42 0.14 -4.15
C ALA A 73 -5.86 -0.63 -2.96
N LEU A 74 -6.69 -1.45 -2.33
CA LEU A 74 -6.24 -2.28 -1.23
C LEU A 74 -5.73 -3.57 -1.83
N VAL A 75 -4.46 -3.86 -1.71
CA VAL A 75 -3.84 -5.03 -2.34
C VAL A 75 -3.38 -6.12 -1.38
N GLU A 76 -3.15 -5.79 -0.13
CA GLU A 76 -2.75 -6.76 0.86
C GLU A 76 -3.40 -6.49 2.19
N ARG A 77 -3.75 -7.53 2.93
CA ARG A 77 -4.26 -7.37 4.25
C ARG A 77 -3.42 -8.22 5.17
N ASP A 78 -3.00 -7.67 6.29
CA ASP A 78 -2.30 -8.44 7.31
C ASP A 78 -3.01 -8.20 8.64
N PRO A 79 -4.00 -9.01 8.97
CA PRO A 79 -4.77 -8.81 10.18
C PRO A 79 -3.96 -8.99 11.47
N VAL A 80 -2.88 -9.71 11.39
CA VAL A 80 -2.05 -9.94 12.57
C VAL A 80 -1.21 -8.70 12.84
N ALA A 81 -0.54 -8.18 11.83
CA ALA A 81 0.27 -6.99 11.99
C ALA A 81 -0.59 -5.74 12.01
N LYS A 82 -1.85 -5.83 11.56
CA LYS A 82 -2.76 -4.72 11.48
C LYS A 82 -2.22 -3.63 10.56
N ILE A 83 -1.62 -4.06 9.47
CA ILE A 83 -1.08 -3.17 8.45
C ILE A 83 -1.58 -3.67 7.11
N ASN A 84 -2.06 -2.79 6.28
CA ASN A 84 -2.55 -3.16 4.95
C ASN A 84 -1.66 -2.54 3.88
N GLY A 85 -1.53 -3.24 2.76
CA GLY A 85 -0.79 -2.73 1.61
C GLY A 85 -1.74 -2.09 0.63
N ILE A 86 -1.38 -0.94 0.11
CA ILE A 86 -2.21 -0.20 -0.82
C ILE A 86 -1.37 0.28 -1.99
N ARG A 87 -2.04 0.58 -3.11
CA ARG A 87 -1.39 1.16 -4.27
C ARG A 87 -2.14 2.42 -4.63
N MET A 88 -1.42 3.45 -5.05
CA MET A 88 -2.04 4.65 -5.55
C MET A 88 -2.45 4.38 -6.98
N LYS A 89 -3.46 5.07 -7.47
CA LYS A 89 -3.94 4.91 -8.82
C LYS A 89 -2.81 5.22 -9.78
N GLY A 90 -2.54 4.30 -10.67
CA GLY A 90 -1.50 4.48 -11.67
C GLY A 90 -0.09 4.19 -11.20
N ASP A 91 0.08 3.77 -9.96
CA ASP A 91 1.39 3.50 -9.42
C ASP A 91 1.48 2.01 -9.08
N GLN A 92 2.59 1.38 -9.42
CA GLN A 92 2.79 -0.04 -9.14
C GLN A 92 3.37 -0.27 -7.75
N THR A 93 3.84 0.75 -7.09
CA THR A 93 4.47 0.60 -5.79
C THR A 93 3.43 0.33 -4.72
N VAL A 94 3.72 -0.63 -3.86
CA VAL A 94 2.84 -0.93 -2.74
C VAL A 94 3.35 -0.16 -1.53
N TYR A 95 2.46 0.56 -0.89
CA TYR A 95 2.78 1.28 0.32
C TYR A 95 1.98 0.66 1.45
N TYR A 96 2.46 0.78 2.67
CA TYR A 96 1.81 0.14 3.81
C TYR A 96 1.28 1.17 4.81
N VAL A 97 0.06 0.97 5.27
CA VAL A 97 -0.62 1.89 6.19
C VAL A 97 -1.23 1.10 7.32
N PRO A 98 -1.51 1.74 8.45
CA PRO A 98 -2.24 1.07 9.51
C PRO A 98 -3.59 0.59 8.97
N ALA A 99 -4.00 -0.59 9.33
CA ALA A 99 -5.22 -1.18 8.78
C ALA A 99 -6.45 -0.34 9.10
N SER A 100 -6.44 0.39 10.20
CA SER A 100 -7.58 1.20 10.56
C SER A 100 -7.78 2.38 9.61
N ASP A 101 -6.75 2.78 8.86
CA ASP A 101 -6.84 3.93 7.97
C ASP A 101 -7.30 3.54 6.57
N ALA A 102 -7.14 2.30 6.20
CA ALA A 102 -7.52 1.86 4.86
C ALA A 102 -8.01 0.43 4.92
N ASN A 103 -9.28 0.25 5.07
CA ASN A 103 -9.89 -1.08 5.05
C ASN A 103 -11.32 -1.02 4.44
#